data_aa207644c4f3ee437ffea3c6e57c775c
#
_entry.id   aa207644c4f3ee437ffea3c6e57c775c
#
_cell.length_a   1.000
_cell.length_b   1.000
_cell.length_c   1.000
_cell.angle_alpha   90.00
_cell.angle_beta   90.00
_cell.angle_gamma   90.00
#
_symmetry.space_group_name_H-M   'P 1'
#
loop_
_entity.id
_entity.type
_entity.pdbx_description
1 polymer ?
#
loop_
_entity_poly.entity_id
_entity_poly.type
_entity_poly.pdbx_seq_one_letter_code
_entity_poly.pdbx_strand_id
1 'polypeptide(L)'
;FYGTAFGKTVTARMENDTLYLDGATVKDAKAVWTDYFDLRFDYAAVKDALSQLHPVLREAAAFAPGMHILNQDSWEALCSFIISQNNNIKRIKGIVARLCEGFGEQRDGVYGFPLPETLAKLTPDDLAPIRCGFRAGYLLDAARKVACGEVDLGKIRKMETGKASEELMKIKGVGPKVAQCALLYGMHRLECFPLDVWMKRAMARLFP
;
A
#
# COMPACT_ATOMS: atom_id res chain seq x y z
N PHE A 1 -8.99 -11.92 -7.62
CA PHE A 1 -8.83 -10.54 -7.09
C PHE A 1 -9.74 -9.59 -7.88
N TYR A 2 -10.53 -8.81 -7.18
CA TYR A 2 -11.27 -7.67 -7.75
C TYR A 2 -10.81 -6.41 -7.02
N GLY A 3 -10.46 -5.37 -7.76
CA GLY A 3 -9.97 -4.15 -7.14
C GLY A 3 -9.82 -2.99 -8.10
N THR A 4 -9.64 -1.82 -7.50
CA THR A 4 -9.41 -0.55 -8.19
C THR A 4 -8.03 -0.01 -7.79
N ALA A 5 -7.25 0.42 -8.76
CA ALA A 5 -5.98 1.11 -8.56
C ALA A 5 -5.77 2.14 -9.66
N PHE A 6 -5.20 3.30 -9.32
CA PHE A 6 -4.97 4.40 -10.28
C PHE A 6 -6.21 4.79 -11.09
N GLY A 7 -7.40 4.72 -10.45
CA GLY A 7 -8.69 5.01 -11.09
C GLY A 7 -9.14 3.99 -12.14
N LYS A 8 -8.55 2.79 -12.17
CA LYS A 8 -8.92 1.68 -13.05
C LYS A 8 -9.37 0.48 -12.22
N THR A 9 -10.38 -0.25 -12.71
CA THR A 9 -10.90 -1.45 -12.08
C THR A 9 -10.53 -2.68 -12.89
N VAL A 10 -10.23 -3.78 -12.20
CA VAL A 10 -9.91 -5.06 -12.83
C VAL A 10 -10.38 -6.24 -11.99
N THR A 11 -10.78 -7.31 -12.65
CA THR A 11 -10.84 -8.65 -12.05
C THR A 11 -9.62 -9.44 -12.51
N ALA A 12 -8.72 -9.76 -11.59
CA ALA A 12 -7.53 -10.53 -11.87
C ALA A 12 -7.69 -11.96 -11.37
N ARG A 13 -7.43 -12.94 -12.21
CA ARG A 13 -7.43 -14.37 -11.89
C ARG A 13 -6.22 -15.06 -12.50
N MET A 14 -5.74 -16.09 -11.84
CA MET A 14 -4.61 -16.89 -12.31
C MET A 14 -5.11 -18.28 -12.70
N GLU A 15 -4.77 -18.72 -13.90
CA GLU A 15 -5.06 -20.07 -14.40
C GLU A 15 -3.85 -20.58 -15.20
N ASN A 16 -3.32 -21.74 -14.86
CA ASN A 16 -2.19 -22.38 -15.56
C ASN A 16 -1.03 -21.40 -15.84
N ASP A 17 -0.56 -20.71 -14.80
CA ASP A 17 0.51 -19.69 -14.85
C ASP A 17 0.23 -18.48 -15.75
N THR A 18 -1.02 -18.32 -16.18
CA THR A 18 -1.46 -17.17 -16.97
C THR A 18 -2.33 -16.24 -16.11
N LEU A 19 -1.95 -14.97 -16.06
CA LEU A 19 -2.73 -13.93 -15.40
C LEU A 19 -3.75 -13.34 -16.38
N TYR A 20 -5.02 -13.51 -16.07
CA TYR A 20 -6.13 -12.90 -16.80
C TYR A 20 -6.56 -11.61 -16.10
N LEU A 21 -6.77 -10.56 -16.89
CA LEU A 21 -7.15 -9.23 -16.41
C LEU A 21 -8.48 -8.83 -17.05
N ASP A 22 -9.59 -9.36 -16.51
CA ASP A 22 -10.93 -9.11 -17.02
C ASP A 22 -11.36 -7.67 -16.69
N GLY A 23 -11.87 -6.96 -17.70
CA GLY A 23 -12.24 -5.55 -17.60
C GLY A 23 -11.11 -4.56 -17.91
N ALA A 24 -9.87 -5.03 -18.11
CA ALA A 24 -8.76 -4.19 -18.52
C ALA A 24 -8.58 -4.16 -20.04
N THR A 25 -8.32 -2.99 -20.61
CA THR A 25 -7.83 -2.90 -22.00
C THR A 25 -6.36 -3.31 -22.07
N VAL A 26 -5.88 -3.66 -23.28
CA VAL A 26 -4.43 -3.94 -23.50
C VAL A 26 -3.57 -2.72 -23.08
N LYS A 27 -4.05 -1.51 -23.31
CA LYS A 27 -3.39 -0.28 -22.90
C LYS A 27 -3.30 -0.20 -21.36
N ASP A 28 -4.38 -0.47 -20.66
CA ASP A 28 -4.41 -0.43 -19.19
C ASP A 28 -3.56 -1.57 -18.58
N ALA A 29 -3.57 -2.76 -19.19
CA ALA A 29 -2.72 -3.87 -18.77
C ALA A 29 -1.24 -3.49 -18.80
N LYS A 30 -0.78 -2.82 -19.87
CA LYS A 30 0.61 -2.38 -20.04
C LYS A 30 0.97 -1.16 -19.18
N ALA A 31 0.06 -0.19 -19.06
CA ALA A 31 0.35 1.10 -18.42
C ALA A 31 0.15 1.08 -16.89
N VAL A 32 -0.68 0.17 -16.37
CA VAL A 32 -1.06 0.15 -14.95
C VAL A 32 -0.79 -1.23 -14.35
N TRP A 33 -1.47 -2.28 -14.85
CA TRP A 33 -1.53 -3.56 -14.15
C TRP A 33 -0.24 -4.34 -14.15
N THR A 34 0.58 -4.23 -15.20
CA THR A 34 1.90 -4.84 -15.25
C THR A 34 2.80 -4.30 -14.14
N ASP A 35 2.76 -2.99 -13.88
CA ASP A 35 3.56 -2.36 -12.83
C ASP A 35 2.91 -2.57 -11.45
N TYR A 36 1.57 -2.51 -11.35
CA TYR A 36 0.86 -2.73 -10.10
C TYR A 36 1.09 -4.12 -9.51
N PHE A 37 1.02 -5.18 -10.35
CA PHE A 37 1.29 -6.56 -9.93
C PHE A 37 2.78 -6.91 -9.94
N ASP A 38 3.65 -5.97 -10.30
CA ASP A 38 5.10 -6.12 -10.39
C ASP A 38 5.53 -7.34 -11.23
N LEU A 39 4.94 -7.44 -12.44
CA LEU A 39 5.14 -8.61 -13.30
C LEU A 39 6.49 -8.64 -14.02
N ARG A 40 7.28 -7.56 -13.97
CA ARG A 40 8.61 -7.50 -14.62
C ARG A 40 9.74 -7.91 -13.68
N PHE A 41 9.49 -7.94 -12.37
CA PHE A 41 10.51 -8.28 -11.40
C PHE A 41 10.71 -9.80 -11.32
N ASP A 42 11.95 -10.25 -11.31
CA ASP A 42 12.30 -11.67 -11.25
C ASP A 42 12.21 -12.20 -9.81
N TYR A 43 10.99 -12.53 -9.39
CA TYR A 43 10.76 -13.15 -8.09
C TYR A 43 11.32 -14.57 -7.99
N ALA A 44 11.51 -15.27 -9.11
CA ALA A 44 12.09 -16.61 -9.08
C ALA A 44 13.55 -16.55 -8.63
N ALA A 45 14.36 -15.67 -9.22
CA ALA A 45 15.75 -15.46 -8.82
C ALA A 45 15.89 -15.06 -7.34
N VAL A 46 14.99 -14.19 -6.83
CA VAL A 46 14.99 -13.80 -5.42
C VAL A 46 14.67 -14.99 -4.50
N LYS A 47 13.65 -15.78 -4.84
CA LYS A 47 13.26 -16.97 -4.06
C LYS A 47 14.37 -18.03 -4.05
N ASP A 48 15.04 -18.22 -5.17
CA ASP A 48 16.18 -19.14 -5.27
C ASP A 48 17.32 -18.66 -4.36
N ALA A 49 17.68 -17.37 -4.41
CA ALA A 49 18.69 -16.79 -3.54
C ALA A 49 18.33 -16.94 -2.06
N LEU A 50 17.09 -16.58 -1.66
CA LEU A 50 16.59 -16.73 -0.29
C LEU A 50 16.61 -18.19 0.18
N SER A 51 16.26 -19.13 -0.70
CA SER A 51 16.25 -20.58 -0.39
C SER A 51 17.63 -21.15 -0.10
N GLN A 52 18.68 -20.51 -0.62
CA GLN A 52 20.08 -20.89 -0.36
C GLN A 52 20.61 -20.31 0.96
N LEU A 53 20.03 -19.21 1.44
CA LEU A 53 20.51 -18.52 2.64
C LEU A 53 20.13 -19.25 3.94
N HIS A 54 18.92 -19.80 4.02
CA HIS A 54 18.45 -20.43 5.25
C HIS A 54 17.30 -21.43 4.99
N PRO A 55 17.24 -22.60 5.69
CA PRO A 55 16.15 -23.58 5.51
C PRO A 55 14.74 -23.00 5.70
N VAL A 56 14.54 -22.16 6.70
CA VAL A 56 13.24 -21.47 6.94
C VAL A 56 12.82 -20.62 5.75
N LEU A 57 13.75 -19.91 5.11
CA LEU A 57 13.44 -19.11 3.92
C LEU A 57 13.09 -19.98 2.71
N ARG A 58 13.72 -21.14 2.58
CA ARG A 58 13.38 -22.14 1.57
C ARG A 58 11.95 -22.65 1.75
N GLU A 59 11.57 -23.01 2.97
CA GLU A 59 10.21 -23.47 3.30
C GLU A 59 9.19 -22.36 3.03
N ALA A 60 9.49 -21.12 3.41
CA ALA A 60 8.63 -19.96 3.16
C ALA A 60 8.45 -19.69 1.66
N ALA A 61 9.51 -19.74 0.86
CA ALA A 61 9.44 -19.58 -0.59
C ALA A 61 8.62 -20.70 -1.27
N ALA A 62 8.76 -21.93 -0.81
CA ALA A 62 7.98 -23.07 -1.29
C ALA A 62 6.49 -22.97 -0.90
N PHE A 63 6.18 -22.43 0.30
CA PHE A 63 4.82 -22.24 0.79
C PHE A 63 4.03 -21.21 -0.02
N ALA A 64 4.68 -20.14 -0.47
CA ALA A 64 4.03 -19.04 -1.19
C ALA A 64 4.75 -18.69 -2.51
N PRO A 65 4.76 -19.61 -3.50
CA PRO A 65 5.55 -19.43 -4.71
C PRO A 65 5.08 -18.29 -5.62
N GLY A 66 3.80 -17.91 -5.55
CA GLY A 66 3.21 -16.84 -6.36
C GLY A 66 3.13 -15.47 -5.67
N MET A 67 3.80 -15.26 -4.54
CA MET A 67 3.73 -13.98 -3.83
C MET A 67 4.54 -12.90 -4.55
N HIS A 68 3.88 -11.75 -4.80
CA HIS A 68 4.48 -10.53 -5.31
C HIS A 68 4.20 -9.36 -4.37
N ILE A 69 5.08 -8.36 -4.34
CA ILE A 69 4.86 -7.09 -3.65
C ILE A 69 4.15 -6.15 -4.61
N LEU A 70 2.91 -5.77 -4.29
CA LEU A 70 2.15 -4.83 -5.12
C LEU A 70 2.79 -3.44 -5.11
N ASN A 71 2.91 -2.82 -6.28
CA ASN A 71 3.35 -1.44 -6.42
C ASN A 71 2.11 -0.53 -6.45
N GLN A 72 1.65 -0.14 -5.27
CA GLN A 72 0.42 0.63 -5.08
C GLN A 72 0.67 2.13 -5.32
N ASP A 73 -0.42 2.89 -5.40
CA ASP A 73 -0.34 4.36 -5.35
C ASP A 73 0.24 4.82 -4.01
N SER A 74 1.17 5.77 -4.06
CA SER A 74 1.91 6.22 -2.86
C SER A 74 1.01 6.87 -1.82
N TRP A 75 0.01 7.65 -2.28
CA TRP A 75 -0.92 8.33 -1.39
C TRP A 75 -1.94 7.37 -0.77
N GLU A 76 -2.54 6.50 -1.59
CA GLU A 76 -3.47 5.49 -1.13
C GLU A 76 -2.81 4.51 -0.15
N ALA A 77 -1.59 4.05 -0.43
CA ALA A 77 -0.81 3.20 0.45
C ALA A 77 -0.53 3.89 1.80
N LEU A 78 -0.05 5.13 1.79
CA LEU A 78 0.22 5.91 3.00
C LEU A 78 -1.04 6.02 3.89
N CYS A 79 -2.17 6.43 3.31
CA CYS A 79 -3.44 6.55 4.03
C CYS A 79 -3.93 5.20 4.56
N SER A 80 -3.82 4.14 3.77
CA SER A 80 -4.22 2.79 4.16
C SER A 80 -3.38 2.28 5.34
N PHE A 81 -2.07 2.58 5.38
CA PHE A 81 -1.22 2.23 6.52
C PHE A 81 -1.47 3.12 7.74
N ILE A 82 -1.85 4.38 7.59
CA ILE A 82 -2.36 5.21 8.69
C ILE A 82 -3.63 4.58 9.26
N ILE A 83 -4.58 4.16 8.42
CA ILE A 83 -5.82 3.49 8.82
C ILE A 83 -5.55 2.14 9.50
N SER A 84 -4.51 1.44 9.11
CA SER A 84 -4.16 0.11 9.62
C SER A 84 -3.69 0.09 11.07
N GLN A 85 -3.28 1.22 11.64
CA GLN A 85 -2.74 1.30 13.00
C GLN A 85 -3.75 0.83 14.04
N ASN A 86 -3.36 -0.13 14.88
CA ASN A 86 -4.22 -0.74 15.91
C ASN A 86 -5.61 -1.11 15.36
N ASN A 87 -5.65 -1.86 14.23
CA ASN A 87 -6.86 -2.16 13.51
C ASN A 87 -6.83 -3.60 12.98
N ASN A 88 -7.93 -4.06 12.38
CA ASN A 88 -8.02 -5.36 11.71
C ASN A 88 -8.45 -5.18 10.25
N ILE A 89 -8.16 -6.18 9.42
CA ILE A 89 -8.37 -6.13 7.95
C ILE A 89 -9.82 -5.81 7.58
N LYS A 90 -10.80 -6.43 8.24
CA LYS A 90 -12.23 -6.20 7.95
C LYS A 90 -12.61 -4.74 8.18
N ARG A 91 -12.16 -4.16 9.31
CA ARG A 91 -12.43 -2.77 9.65
C ARG A 91 -11.66 -1.80 8.74
N ILE A 92 -10.41 -2.09 8.41
CA ILE A 92 -9.60 -1.30 7.47
C ILE A 92 -10.32 -1.20 6.12
N LYS A 93 -10.72 -2.34 5.52
CA LYS A 93 -11.46 -2.38 4.26
C LYS A 93 -12.75 -1.54 4.32
N GLY A 94 -13.52 -1.66 5.40
CA GLY A 94 -14.74 -0.87 5.58
C GLY A 94 -14.50 0.63 5.75
N ILE A 95 -13.39 1.05 6.36
CA ILE A 95 -13.01 2.45 6.47
C ILE A 95 -12.60 3.00 5.10
N VAL A 96 -11.74 2.27 4.38
CA VAL A 96 -11.29 2.67 3.02
C VAL A 96 -12.50 2.77 2.07
N ALA A 97 -13.40 1.79 2.08
CA ALA A 97 -14.61 1.83 1.24
C ALA A 97 -15.44 3.09 1.50
N ARG A 98 -15.78 3.39 2.78
CA ARG A 98 -16.53 4.59 3.12
C ARG A 98 -15.78 5.88 2.78
N LEU A 99 -14.44 5.88 2.88
CA LEU A 99 -13.62 7.03 2.49
C LEU A 99 -13.72 7.28 0.99
N CYS A 100 -13.64 6.24 0.17
CA CYS A 100 -13.81 6.33 -1.27
C CYS A 100 -15.23 6.76 -1.64
N GLU A 101 -16.26 6.13 -1.07
CA GLU A 101 -17.67 6.45 -1.31
C GLU A 101 -18.03 7.88 -0.89
N GLY A 102 -17.48 8.36 0.22
CA GLY A 102 -17.79 9.70 0.74
C GLY A 102 -17.05 10.84 0.05
N PHE A 103 -15.83 10.61 -0.42
CA PHE A 103 -14.95 11.68 -0.88
C PHE A 103 -14.18 11.39 -2.16
N GLY A 104 -14.27 10.18 -2.68
CA GLY A 104 -13.61 9.78 -3.91
C GLY A 104 -14.40 10.22 -5.15
N GLU A 105 -13.70 10.38 -6.26
CA GLU A 105 -14.33 10.64 -7.56
C GLU A 105 -14.98 9.34 -8.06
N GLN A 106 -16.26 9.43 -8.46
CA GLN A 106 -16.96 8.30 -9.06
C GLN A 106 -16.66 8.24 -10.57
N ARG A 107 -16.20 7.07 -11.04
CA ARG A 107 -15.99 6.77 -12.45
C ARG A 107 -16.51 5.36 -12.73
N ASP A 108 -17.33 5.21 -13.74
CA ASP A 108 -17.91 3.92 -14.18
C ASP A 108 -18.54 3.10 -13.04
N GLY A 109 -19.23 3.81 -12.10
CA GLY A 109 -19.89 3.17 -10.95
C GLY A 109 -18.96 2.79 -9.80
N VAL A 110 -17.66 3.11 -9.88
CA VAL A 110 -16.66 2.83 -8.85
C VAL A 110 -16.11 4.14 -8.30
N TYR A 111 -15.91 4.19 -6.99
CA TYR A 111 -15.29 5.33 -6.32
C TYR A 111 -13.77 5.11 -6.21
N GLY A 112 -13.00 6.05 -6.76
CA GLY A 112 -11.56 6.10 -6.58
C GLY A 112 -11.17 6.54 -5.17
N PHE A 113 -9.88 6.39 -4.83
CA PHE A 113 -9.37 6.92 -3.57
C PHE A 113 -9.34 8.46 -3.62
N PRO A 114 -9.80 9.18 -2.57
CA PRO A 114 -9.86 10.63 -2.58
C PRO A 114 -8.48 11.27 -2.64
N LEU A 115 -8.35 12.35 -3.43
CA LEU A 115 -7.10 13.09 -3.57
C LEU A 115 -6.70 13.79 -2.27
N PRO A 116 -5.39 14.07 -2.06
CA PRO A 116 -4.92 14.84 -0.91
C PRO A 116 -5.63 16.18 -0.77
N GLU A 117 -5.82 16.90 -1.87
CA GLU A 117 -6.47 18.22 -1.92
C GLU A 117 -7.94 18.17 -1.49
N THR A 118 -8.62 17.05 -1.74
CA THR A 118 -10.00 16.82 -1.30
C THR A 118 -10.04 16.65 0.21
N LEU A 119 -9.21 15.76 0.75
CA LEU A 119 -9.18 15.48 2.19
C LEU A 119 -8.62 16.64 3.01
N ALA A 120 -7.69 17.43 2.47
CA ALA A 120 -7.08 18.57 3.16
C ALA A 120 -8.10 19.65 3.58
N LYS A 121 -9.21 19.76 2.86
CA LYS A 121 -10.29 20.74 3.10
C LYS A 121 -11.25 20.30 4.21
N LEU A 122 -11.20 19.05 4.62
CA LEU A 122 -12.14 18.46 5.56
C LEU A 122 -11.75 18.76 7.00
N THR A 123 -12.76 18.62 7.87
CA THR A 123 -12.64 18.66 9.32
C THR A 123 -12.74 17.24 9.92
N PRO A 124 -12.41 17.04 11.20
CA PRO A 124 -12.64 15.75 11.85
C PRO A 124 -14.11 15.32 11.85
N ASP A 125 -15.04 16.27 11.90
CA ASP A 125 -16.48 16.00 11.90
C ASP A 125 -16.96 15.48 10.54
N ASP A 126 -16.40 15.97 9.45
CA ASP A 126 -16.68 15.45 8.10
C ASP A 126 -16.24 13.99 7.96
N LEU A 127 -15.19 13.58 8.68
CA LEU A 127 -14.71 12.19 8.70
C LEU A 127 -15.42 11.30 9.74
N ALA A 128 -16.35 11.82 10.54
CA ALA A 128 -17.07 11.03 11.55
C ALA A 128 -17.84 9.84 10.92
N PRO A 129 -18.54 9.98 9.77
CA PRO A 129 -19.24 8.86 9.11
C PRO A 129 -18.31 7.74 8.65
N ILE A 130 -17.04 8.05 8.39
CA ILE A 130 -16.01 7.07 7.95
C ILE A 130 -15.65 6.11 9.09
N ARG A 131 -15.87 6.49 10.34
CA ARG A 131 -15.59 5.70 11.56
C ARG A 131 -14.11 5.31 11.71
N CYS A 132 -13.21 6.19 11.27
CA CYS A 132 -11.76 5.97 11.39
C CYS A 132 -11.20 6.29 12.80
N GLY A 133 -12.00 6.89 13.67
CA GLY A 133 -11.64 7.20 15.07
C GLY A 133 -10.48 8.19 15.14
N PHE A 134 -9.53 7.98 16.06
CA PHE A 134 -8.37 8.87 16.25
C PHE A 134 -7.53 9.08 14.98
N ARG A 135 -7.67 8.21 13.99
CA ARG A 135 -6.93 8.28 12.71
C ARG A 135 -7.42 9.42 11.81
N ALA A 136 -8.61 9.98 12.10
CA ALA A 136 -9.10 11.15 11.35
C ALA A 136 -8.10 12.30 11.39
N GLY A 137 -7.57 12.63 12.58
CA GLY A 137 -6.55 13.66 12.71
C GLY A 137 -5.25 13.37 11.95
N TYR A 138 -4.85 12.10 11.85
CA TYR A 138 -3.65 11.70 11.12
C TYR A 138 -3.86 11.75 9.60
N LEU A 139 -5.02 11.34 9.11
CA LEU A 139 -5.39 11.44 7.70
C LEU A 139 -5.45 12.90 7.24
N LEU A 140 -6.04 13.78 8.05
CA LEU A 140 -6.14 15.21 7.74
C LEU A 140 -4.76 15.90 7.77
N ASP A 141 -3.90 15.54 8.72
CA ASP A 141 -2.52 16.06 8.77
C ASP A 141 -1.73 15.60 7.52
N ALA A 142 -1.81 14.31 7.18
CA ALA A 142 -1.21 13.76 5.97
C ALA A 142 -1.70 14.49 4.71
N ALA A 143 -3.03 14.64 4.57
CA ALA A 143 -3.63 15.29 3.42
C ALA A 143 -3.18 16.74 3.26
N ARG A 144 -3.16 17.50 4.34
CA ARG A 144 -2.74 18.91 4.32
C ARG A 144 -1.26 19.05 3.96
N LYS A 145 -0.39 18.24 4.53
CA LYS A 145 1.06 18.28 4.27
C LYS A 145 1.41 17.83 2.85
N VAL A 146 0.70 16.84 2.32
CA VAL A 146 0.89 16.40 0.93
C VAL A 146 0.33 17.44 -0.04
N ALA A 147 -0.88 17.96 0.20
CA ALA A 147 -1.52 18.94 -0.67
C ALA A 147 -0.76 20.29 -0.73
N CYS A 148 -0.14 20.73 0.37
CA CYS A 148 0.67 21.95 0.38
C CYS A 148 2.13 21.74 -0.07
N GLY A 149 2.54 20.49 -0.33
CA GLY A 149 3.90 20.18 -0.76
C GLY A 149 4.95 20.12 0.35
N GLU A 150 4.57 20.25 1.64
CA GLU A 150 5.48 20.05 2.78
C GLU A 150 6.03 18.61 2.77
N VAL A 151 5.17 17.64 2.43
CA VAL A 151 5.54 16.25 2.20
C VAL A 151 5.29 15.90 0.73
N ASP A 152 6.33 15.91 -0.07
CA ASP A 152 6.25 15.66 -1.51
C ASP A 152 6.54 14.17 -1.80
N LEU A 153 5.47 13.38 -2.00
CA LEU A 153 5.58 11.93 -2.26
C LEU A 153 6.39 11.61 -3.53
N GLY A 154 6.37 12.49 -4.53
CA GLY A 154 7.13 12.34 -5.76
C GLY A 154 8.65 12.51 -5.55
N LYS A 155 9.04 13.46 -4.69
CA LYS A 155 10.44 13.63 -4.27
C LYS A 155 10.89 12.50 -3.35
N ILE A 156 10.05 12.12 -2.38
CA ILE A 156 10.34 11.04 -1.41
C ILE A 156 10.63 9.73 -2.15
N ARG A 157 9.89 9.43 -3.21
CA ARG A 157 10.13 8.25 -4.05
C ARG A 157 11.55 8.17 -4.63
N LYS A 158 12.25 9.30 -4.75
CA LYS A 158 13.61 9.40 -5.33
C LYS A 158 14.70 9.58 -4.28
N MET A 159 14.33 9.77 -3.01
CA MET A 159 15.29 9.96 -1.91
C MET A 159 15.93 8.64 -1.49
N GLU A 160 17.04 8.73 -0.78
CA GLU A 160 17.60 7.61 -0.02
C GLU A 160 16.59 7.17 1.05
N THR A 161 16.50 5.85 1.31
CA THR A 161 15.43 5.23 2.12
C THR A 161 15.34 5.78 3.55
N GLY A 162 16.48 6.07 4.21
CA GLY A 162 16.49 6.66 5.55
C GLY A 162 15.86 8.05 5.55
N LYS A 163 16.27 8.92 4.63
CA LYS A 163 15.73 10.27 4.47
C LYS A 163 14.26 10.24 4.04
N ALA A 164 13.88 9.32 3.16
CA ALA A 164 12.50 9.12 2.74
C ALA A 164 11.60 8.75 3.94
N SER A 165 12.09 7.89 4.83
CA SER A 165 11.41 7.53 6.07
C SER A 165 11.24 8.74 7.01
N GLU A 166 12.29 9.54 7.19
CA GLU A 166 12.25 10.76 8.00
C GLU A 166 11.23 11.78 7.47
N GLU A 167 11.18 11.97 6.15
CA GLU A 167 10.21 12.86 5.50
C GLU A 167 8.77 12.39 5.75
N LEU A 168 8.48 11.09 5.61
CA LEU A 168 7.16 10.55 5.91
C LEU A 168 6.78 10.69 7.39
N MET A 169 7.75 10.56 8.29
CA MET A 169 7.52 10.71 9.74
C MET A 169 7.22 12.15 10.18
N LYS A 170 7.35 13.16 9.33
CA LYS A 170 6.83 14.51 9.60
C LYS A 170 5.31 14.52 9.74
N ILE A 171 4.62 13.54 9.14
CA ILE A 171 3.16 13.39 9.24
C ILE A 171 2.80 12.88 10.64
N LYS A 172 1.86 13.55 11.29
CA LYS A 172 1.37 13.16 12.62
C LYS A 172 0.84 11.72 12.60
N GLY A 173 1.34 10.91 13.52
CA GLY A 173 0.95 9.49 13.63
C GLY A 173 1.66 8.55 12.67
N VAL A 174 2.54 9.03 11.80
CA VAL A 174 3.40 8.19 10.99
C VAL A 174 4.70 7.94 11.77
N GLY A 175 4.85 6.73 12.28
CA GLY A 175 6.09 6.25 12.89
C GLY A 175 6.90 5.37 11.93
N PRO A 176 8.07 4.84 12.38
CA PRO A 176 8.96 4.04 11.53
C PRO A 176 8.27 2.89 10.79
N LYS A 177 7.38 2.14 11.47
CA LYS A 177 6.65 1.01 10.86
C LYS A 177 5.73 1.48 9.74
N VAL A 178 4.97 2.57 9.92
CA VAL A 178 4.05 3.08 8.89
C VAL A 178 4.84 3.66 7.72
N ALA A 179 5.92 4.40 7.98
CA ALA A 179 6.82 4.90 6.95
C ALA A 179 7.41 3.77 6.11
N GLN A 180 7.94 2.73 6.75
CA GLN A 180 8.48 1.54 6.06
C GLN A 180 7.42 0.83 5.20
N CYS A 181 6.18 0.70 5.70
CA CYS A 181 5.10 0.13 4.90
C CYS A 181 4.74 1.01 3.69
N ALA A 182 4.64 2.33 3.87
CA ALA A 182 4.35 3.25 2.78
C ALA A 182 5.47 3.24 1.71
N LEU A 183 6.73 3.15 2.13
CA LEU A 183 7.88 3.02 1.23
C LEU A 183 7.85 1.69 0.47
N LEU A 184 7.60 0.57 1.16
CA LEU A 184 7.58 -0.75 0.53
C LEU A 184 6.44 -0.86 -0.49
N TYR A 185 5.21 -0.60 -0.09
CA TYR A 185 4.03 -0.86 -0.92
C TYR A 185 3.60 0.31 -1.80
N GLY A 186 3.86 1.54 -1.39
CA GLY A 186 3.47 2.74 -2.15
C GLY A 186 4.59 3.32 -3.01
N MET A 187 5.85 2.99 -2.74
CA MET A 187 7.01 3.50 -3.46
C MET A 187 7.93 2.41 -4.00
N HIS A 188 7.52 1.15 -3.83
CA HIS A 188 8.22 -0.05 -4.30
C HIS A 188 9.69 -0.12 -3.83
N ARG A 189 9.93 0.23 -2.56
CA ARG A 189 11.25 0.16 -1.92
C ARG A 189 11.44 -1.21 -1.30
N LEU A 190 11.91 -2.18 -2.10
CA LEU A 190 12.02 -3.58 -1.72
C LEU A 190 13.05 -3.85 -0.61
N GLU A 191 13.96 -2.90 -0.35
CA GLU A 191 14.89 -2.93 0.78
C GLU A 191 14.21 -2.61 2.13
N CYS A 192 12.97 -2.13 2.14
CA CYS A 192 12.22 -1.86 3.36
C CYS A 192 11.70 -3.15 3.99
N PHE A 193 11.89 -3.29 5.31
CA PHE A 193 11.42 -4.45 6.07
C PHE A 193 10.58 -4.00 7.28
N PRO A 194 9.26 -3.77 7.11
CA PRO A 194 8.40 -3.28 8.18
C PRO A 194 8.25 -4.29 9.30
N LEU A 195 8.76 -3.95 10.48
CA LEU A 195 8.68 -4.81 11.68
C LEU A 195 7.41 -4.52 12.49
N ASP A 196 6.35 -5.27 12.24
CA ASP A 196 5.17 -5.29 13.11
C ASP A 196 5.26 -6.35 14.21
N VAL A 197 4.22 -6.44 15.04
CA VAL A 197 4.18 -7.41 16.15
C VAL A 197 4.24 -8.86 15.65
N TRP A 198 3.62 -9.16 14.50
CA TRP A 198 3.62 -10.51 13.93
C TRP A 198 4.97 -10.87 13.33
N MET A 199 5.58 -9.92 12.61
CA MET A 199 6.92 -10.11 12.07
C MET A 199 7.94 -10.32 13.19
N LYS A 200 7.91 -9.51 14.26
CA LYS A 200 8.79 -9.71 15.43
C LYS A 200 8.61 -11.07 16.07
N ARG A 201 7.37 -11.56 16.22
CA ARG A 201 7.08 -12.90 16.76
C ARG A 201 7.58 -14.02 15.83
N ALA A 202 7.36 -13.86 14.53
CA ALA A 202 7.85 -14.82 13.54
C ALA A 202 9.38 -14.91 13.56
N MET A 203 10.06 -13.75 13.54
CA MET A 203 11.53 -13.70 13.60
C MET A 203 12.08 -14.36 14.87
N ALA A 204 11.52 -14.02 16.04
CA ALA A 204 11.96 -14.63 17.31
C ALA A 204 11.73 -16.13 17.39
N ARG A 205 10.73 -16.69 16.67
CA ARG A 205 10.45 -18.12 16.63
C ARG A 205 11.27 -18.87 15.60
N LEU A 206 11.49 -18.27 14.44
CA LEU A 206 12.09 -18.93 13.28
C LEU A 206 13.61 -18.73 13.20
N PHE A 207 14.11 -17.69 13.85
CA PHE A 207 15.53 -17.31 13.91
C PHE A 207 15.92 -17.02 15.38
N PRO A 208 15.95 -18.06 16.24
CA PRO A 208 16.24 -17.93 17.66
C PRO A 208 17.69 -17.51 17.94
#